data_1c93948f6106d60a2a0a542d5aac7ea1
#
_entry.id   1c93948f6106d60a2a0a542d5aac7ea1
#
_cell.length_a   1.000
_cell.length_b   1.000
_cell.length_c   1.000
_cell.angle_alpha   90.00
_cell.angle_beta   90.00
_cell.angle_gamma   90.00
#
_symmetry.space_group_name_H-M   'P 1'
#
loop_
_entity.id
_entity.type
_entity.pdbx_description
1 polymer ?
#
loop_
_entity_poly.entity_id
_entity_poly.type
_entity_poly.pdbx_seq_one_letter_code
_entity_poly.pdbx_strand_id
1 'polypeptide(L)'
;MKNWKKMLVASLACSAVLGFSYSPAEAAYELNPEVKTATPALMEASEIGVLKYENPQMRNYTNKDAIVVTSFGTTFKETREKTIEATVDAIKAAHPGVKVVTAFTSHIIIDRIAKKEGVKYPTPEEALTQLKADGYSRVALVSLDVIPGMEYSYVKAVFNEYKEQFK
;
A
#
# COMPACT_ATOMS: atom_id res chain seq x y z
N MET A 1 -5.58 -55.67 -13.91
CA MET A 1 -5.01 -54.39 -14.40
C MET A 1 -6.02 -53.71 -15.30
N LYS A 2 -6.99 -53.07 -14.74
CA LYS A 2 -8.00 -52.26 -15.49
C LYS A 2 -8.63 -51.27 -14.50
N ASN A 3 -8.74 -50.01 -14.91
CA ASN A 3 -9.58 -48.95 -14.32
C ASN A 3 -8.93 -47.95 -13.32
N TRP A 4 -7.66 -47.58 -13.48
CA TRP A 4 -7.14 -46.39 -12.76
C TRP A 4 -7.20 -45.07 -13.58
N LYS A 5 -7.56 -45.12 -14.84
CA LYS A 5 -7.56 -43.91 -15.72
C LYS A 5 -8.90 -43.15 -15.79
N LYS A 6 -9.89 -43.46 -14.97
CA LYS A 6 -11.21 -42.83 -14.99
C LYS A 6 -11.61 -42.03 -13.72
N MET A 7 -10.70 -41.83 -12.77
CA MET A 7 -10.99 -41.11 -11.51
C MET A 7 -10.29 -39.75 -11.38
N LEU A 8 -9.78 -39.20 -12.46
CA LEU A 8 -9.05 -37.93 -12.45
C LEU A 8 -9.73 -36.79 -13.28
N VAL A 9 -11.04 -36.90 -13.51
CA VAL A 9 -11.77 -35.86 -14.28
C VAL A 9 -13.02 -35.34 -13.54
N ALA A 10 -13.19 -35.64 -12.26
CA ALA A 10 -14.39 -35.22 -11.53
C ALA A 10 -14.15 -34.27 -10.33
N SER A 11 -13.03 -33.55 -10.28
CA SER A 11 -12.78 -32.55 -9.22
C SER A 11 -12.47 -31.14 -9.72
N LEU A 12 -12.82 -30.80 -10.95
CA LEU A 12 -12.60 -29.46 -11.54
C LEU A 12 -13.92 -28.73 -11.90
N ALA A 13 -14.99 -28.97 -11.16
CA ALA A 13 -16.25 -28.31 -11.45
C ALA A 13 -17.04 -27.93 -10.19
N CYS A 14 -16.40 -27.23 -9.22
CA CYS A 14 -17.12 -26.53 -8.14
C CYS A 14 -16.31 -25.39 -7.55
N SER A 15 -15.85 -24.46 -8.40
CA SER A 15 -15.26 -23.18 -7.93
C SER A 15 -15.69 -22.02 -8.81
N ALA A 16 -16.94 -22.01 -9.22
CA ALA A 16 -17.51 -20.94 -10.03
C ALA A 16 -18.73 -20.36 -9.34
N VAL A 17 -18.61 -19.88 -8.11
CA VAL A 17 -19.54 -18.89 -7.54
C VAL A 17 -18.80 -18.24 -6.36
N LEU A 18 -18.25 -17.11 -6.59
CA LEU A 18 -18.01 -15.90 -5.83
C LEU A 18 -16.77 -15.24 -6.45
N GLY A 19 -17.01 -14.25 -7.29
CA GLY A 19 -15.98 -13.56 -8.06
C GLY A 19 -15.08 -12.67 -7.21
N PHE A 20 -14.28 -13.28 -6.36
CA PHE A 20 -13.06 -12.67 -5.85
C PHE A 20 -11.91 -13.30 -6.61
N SER A 21 -11.55 -12.71 -7.75
CA SER A 21 -10.25 -12.96 -8.34
C SER A 21 -9.20 -12.41 -7.39
N TYR A 22 -8.77 -13.24 -6.46
CA TYR A 22 -7.52 -13.03 -5.75
C TYR A 22 -6.42 -13.30 -6.80
N SER A 23 -5.98 -12.26 -7.51
CA SER A 23 -4.67 -12.33 -8.14
C SER A 23 -3.69 -12.44 -6.99
N PRO A 24 -2.84 -13.50 -6.91
CA PRO A 24 -1.77 -13.50 -5.96
C PRO A 24 -0.99 -12.21 -6.20
N ALA A 25 -0.84 -11.38 -5.17
CA ALA A 25 0.07 -10.26 -5.24
C ALA A 25 1.40 -10.80 -5.73
N GLU A 26 1.94 -10.26 -6.83
CA GLU A 26 3.32 -10.54 -7.17
C GLU A 26 4.13 -10.24 -5.92
N ALA A 27 4.93 -11.19 -5.47
CA ALA A 27 5.73 -11.05 -4.27
C ALA A 27 6.48 -9.72 -4.36
N ALA A 28 6.23 -8.82 -3.42
CA ALA A 28 6.83 -7.47 -3.44
C ALA A 28 8.35 -7.52 -3.24
N TYR A 29 8.86 -8.68 -2.83
CA TYR A 29 10.27 -8.92 -2.57
C TYR A 29 10.71 -10.21 -3.25
N GLU A 30 11.72 -10.11 -4.13
CA GLU A 30 12.47 -11.27 -4.55
C GLU A 30 13.32 -11.75 -3.38
N LEU A 31 13.27 -13.06 -3.11
CA LEU A 31 14.17 -13.65 -2.13
C LEU A 31 15.62 -13.53 -2.62
N ASN A 32 16.53 -13.27 -1.68
CA ASN A 32 17.95 -13.26 -2.00
C ASN A 32 18.35 -14.57 -2.70
N PRO A 33 19.08 -14.53 -3.84
CA PRO A 33 19.50 -15.72 -4.58
C PRO A 33 20.31 -16.77 -3.78
N GLU A 34 20.84 -16.37 -2.62
CA GLU A 34 21.50 -17.28 -1.68
C GLU A 34 20.52 -18.18 -0.92
N VAL A 35 19.23 -17.84 -0.89
CA VAL A 35 18.19 -18.69 -0.32
C VAL A 35 17.95 -19.89 -1.25
N LYS A 36 18.56 -21.03 -0.93
CA LYS A 36 18.50 -22.24 -1.77
C LYS A 36 17.18 -22.98 -1.66
N THR A 37 16.48 -22.82 -0.53
CA THR A 37 15.20 -23.49 -0.29
C THR A 37 14.23 -22.51 0.32
N ALA A 38 13.24 -22.08 -0.44
CA ALA A 38 12.14 -21.28 0.05
C ALA A 38 11.04 -22.18 0.63
N THR A 39 10.74 -22.01 1.92
CA THR A 39 9.59 -22.69 2.53
C THR A 39 8.31 -21.91 2.27
N PRO A 40 7.12 -22.55 2.31
CA PRO A 40 5.84 -21.82 2.19
C PRO A 40 5.71 -20.67 3.19
N ALA A 41 6.13 -20.86 4.43
CA ALA A 41 6.11 -19.82 5.47
C ALA A 41 7.03 -18.64 5.14
N LEU A 42 8.21 -18.89 4.53
CA LEU A 42 9.10 -17.82 4.09
C LEU A 42 8.50 -17.04 2.91
N MET A 43 7.85 -17.74 1.99
CA MET A 43 7.16 -17.08 0.87
C MET A 43 6.00 -16.24 1.37
N GLU A 44 5.16 -16.76 2.26
CA GLU A 44 4.10 -16.00 2.91
C GLU A 44 4.65 -14.77 3.66
N ALA A 45 5.75 -14.93 4.40
CA ALA A 45 6.40 -13.82 5.09
C ALA A 45 6.94 -12.73 4.15
N SER A 46 7.36 -13.07 2.93
CA SER A 46 7.81 -12.09 1.94
C SER A 46 6.68 -11.22 1.39
N GLU A 47 5.44 -11.68 1.51
CA GLU A 47 4.23 -10.95 1.10
C GLU A 47 3.59 -10.15 2.25
N ILE A 48 4.01 -10.38 3.49
CA ILE A 48 3.49 -9.67 4.66
C ILE A 48 3.80 -8.17 4.54
N GLY A 49 2.75 -7.37 4.73
CA GLY A 49 2.86 -5.90 4.69
C GLY A 49 2.54 -5.29 3.33
N VAL A 50 2.33 -6.09 2.29
CA VAL A 50 1.84 -5.61 0.99
C VAL A 50 0.37 -5.97 0.83
N LEU A 51 -0.48 -4.95 0.69
CA LEU A 51 -1.90 -5.10 0.39
C LEU A 51 -2.15 -4.55 -1.00
N LYS A 52 -2.75 -5.35 -1.88
CA LYS A 52 -3.13 -4.93 -3.23
C LYS A 52 -4.64 -5.09 -3.40
N TYR A 53 -5.26 -4.07 -3.98
CA TYR A 53 -6.65 -4.12 -4.37
C TYR A 53 -6.80 -3.53 -5.78
N GLU A 54 -7.54 -4.22 -6.63
CA GLU A 54 -7.91 -3.76 -7.97
C GLU A 54 -9.44 -3.64 -8.05
N ASN A 55 -9.93 -2.45 -8.34
CA ASN A 55 -11.37 -2.20 -8.47
C ASN A 55 -11.84 -2.56 -9.89
N PRO A 56 -12.65 -3.63 -10.06
CA PRO A 56 -13.12 -4.06 -11.38
C PRO A 56 -13.96 -2.99 -12.09
N GLN A 57 -14.66 -2.14 -11.34
CA GLN A 57 -15.53 -1.09 -11.88
C GLN A 57 -14.72 0.06 -12.47
N MET A 58 -13.49 0.26 -12.01
CA MET A 58 -12.59 1.31 -12.46
C MET A 58 -11.55 0.85 -13.48
N ARG A 59 -11.61 -0.42 -13.94
CA ARG A 59 -10.61 -1.01 -14.84
C ARG A 59 -10.34 -0.17 -16.09
N ASN A 60 -11.34 0.50 -16.63
CA ASN A 60 -11.27 1.30 -17.85
C ASN A 60 -10.89 2.77 -17.62
N TYR A 61 -10.73 3.19 -16.36
CA TYR A 61 -10.28 4.55 -16.07
C TYR A 61 -8.82 4.73 -16.49
N THR A 62 -8.50 5.91 -17.00
CA THR A 62 -7.11 6.27 -17.32
C THR A 62 -6.26 6.25 -16.07
N ASN A 63 -5.08 5.66 -16.17
CA ASN A 63 -4.13 5.61 -15.05
C ASN A 63 -3.56 7.01 -14.79
N LYS A 64 -3.76 7.50 -13.58
CA LYS A 64 -3.11 8.70 -13.06
C LYS A 64 -2.63 8.35 -11.66
N ASP A 65 -1.33 8.27 -11.51
CA ASP A 65 -0.66 7.63 -10.38
C ASP A 65 -0.25 8.64 -9.31
N ALA A 66 -0.40 8.25 -8.06
CA ALA A 66 0.13 8.98 -6.91
C ALA A 66 0.72 8.03 -5.86
N ILE A 67 1.61 8.56 -5.04
CA ILE A 67 2.17 7.89 -3.87
C ILE A 67 1.84 8.72 -2.65
N VAL A 68 1.24 8.11 -1.63
CA VAL A 68 1.06 8.72 -0.30
C VAL A 68 2.05 8.06 0.65
N VAL A 69 3.00 8.83 1.13
CA VAL A 69 3.97 8.37 2.12
C VAL A 69 3.45 8.74 3.50
N THR A 70 3.16 7.73 4.32
CA THR A 70 2.65 7.92 5.68
C THR A 70 3.75 7.75 6.72
N SER A 71 3.70 8.56 7.77
CA SER A 71 4.60 8.51 8.91
C SER A 71 3.86 9.02 10.16
N PHE A 72 4.30 8.60 11.35
CA PHE A 72 3.83 9.20 12.60
C PHE A 72 4.06 10.71 12.63
N GLY A 73 5.17 11.16 12.04
CA GLY A 73 5.58 12.55 12.05
C GLY A 73 6.44 12.92 13.25
N THR A 74 7.00 14.13 13.21
CA THR A 74 7.75 14.72 14.32
C THR A 74 7.66 16.25 14.29
N THR A 75 7.58 16.86 15.48
CA THR A 75 7.60 18.32 15.65
C THR A 75 9.02 18.92 15.58
N PHE A 76 10.04 18.08 15.58
CA PHE A 76 11.43 18.53 15.45
C PHE A 76 11.75 18.72 13.96
N LYS A 77 11.83 19.97 13.53
CA LYS A 77 12.00 20.35 12.12
C LYS A 77 13.24 19.71 11.51
N GLU A 78 14.38 19.85 12.15
CA GLU A 78 15.64 19.30 11.64
C GLU A 78 15.61 17.77 11.50
N THR A 79 15.02 17.07 12.48
CA THR A 79 14.82 15.62 12.39
C THR A 79 13.90 15.26 11.23
N ARG A 80 12.80 15.96 11.07
CA ARG A 80 11.84 15.74 9.97
C ARG A 80 12.52 15.90 8.62
N GLU A 81 13.28 16.99 8.42
CA GLU A 81 14.00 17.28 7.18
C GLU A 81 15.05 16.19 6.86
N LYS A 82 15.80 15.76 7.87
CA LYS A 82 16.89 14.77 7.69
C LYS A 82 16.42 13.31 7.55
N THR A 83 15.19 13.00 7.92
CA THR A 83 14.67 11.63 7.92
C THR A 83 13.46 11.50 6.98
N ILE A 84 12.29 11.97 7.40
CA ILE A 84 11.05 11.79 6.66
C ILE A 84 11.11 12.49 5.30
N GLU A 85 11.45 13.77 5.28
CA GLU A 85 11.49 14.55 4.03
C GLU A 85 12.58 14.06 3.10
N ALA A 86 13.76 13.71 3.62
CA ALA A 86 14.83 13.12 2.83
C ALA A 86 14.41 11.77 2.19
N THR A 87 13.65 10.94 2.91
CA THR A 87 13.09 9.70 2.36
C THR A 87 12.04 9.98 1.29
N VAL A 88 11.14 10.94 1.52
CA VAL A 88 10.14 11.38 0.54
C VAL A 88 10.81 11.92 -0.72
N ASP A 89 11.89 12.69 -0.58
CA ASP A 89 12.62 13.24 -1.72
C ASP A 89 13.34 12.14 -2.53
N ALA A 90 13.85 11.10 -1.87
CA ALA A 90 14.38 9.92 -2.55
C ALA A 90 13.29 9.17 -3.34
N ILE A 91 12.08 9.04 -2.77
CA ILE A 91 10.92 8.45 -3.46
C ILE A 91 10.53 9.29 -4.68
N LYS A 92 10.46 10.62 -4.56
CA LYS A 92 10.18 11.52 -5.69
C LYS A 92 11.22 11.38 -6.80
N ALA A 93 12.48 11.29 -6.44
CA ALA A 93 13.58 11.12 -7.40
C ALA A 93 13.51 9.77 -8.13
N ALA A 94 13.08 8.69 -7.45
CA ALA A 94 12.91 7.37 -8.03
C ALA A 94 11.67 7.26 -8.93
N HIS A 95 10.67 8.14 -8.73
CA HIS A 95 9.40 8.12 -9.47
C HIS A 95 9.10 9.47 -10.13
N PRO A 96 9.89 9.90 -11.12
CA PRO A 96 9.70 11.19 -11.78
C PRO A 96 8.33 11.26 -12.47
N GLY A 97 7.63 12.37 -12.26
CA GLY A 97 6.30 12.59 -12.82
C GLY A 97 5.14 11.98 -12.03
N VAL A 98 5.40 11.19 -11.00
CA VAL A 98 4.38 10.68 -10.09
C VAL A 98 4.15 11.69 -8.96
N LYS A 99 2.90 11.97 -8.63
CA LYS A 99 2.55 12.81 -7.48
C LYS A 99 2.90 12.09 -6.19
N VAL A 100 3.73 12.71 -5.35
CA VAL A 100 4.06 12.20 -4.01
C VAL A 100 3.51 13.15 -2.96
N VAL A 101 2.76 12.61 -2.01
CA VAL A 101 2.15 13.36 -0.89
C VAL A 101 2.66 12.76 0.42
N THR A 102 3.12 13.60 1.33
CA THR A 102 3.46 13.20 2.70
C THR A 102 2.25 13.39 3.60
N ALA A 103 1.87 12.36 4.33
CA ALA A 103 0.77 12.37 5.29
C ALA A 103 1.23 11.90 6.67
N PHE A 104 0.74 12.53 7.73
CA PHE A 104 1.07 12.12 9.09
C PHE A 104 -0.10 11.43 9.78
N THR A 105 0.20 10.36 10.52
CA THR A 105 -0.82 9.61 11.27
C THR A 105 -1.12 10.22 12.64
N SER A 106 -0.18 11.01 13.20
CA SER A 106 -0.39 11.68 14.48
C SER A 106 -1.03 13.06 14.33
N HIS A 107 -2.33 13.14 14.61
CA HIS A 107 -3.07 14.42 14.60
C HIS A 107 -2.46 15.47 15.54
N ILE A 108 -1.94 15.05 16.69
CA ILE A 108 -1.27 15.95 17.65
C ILE A 108 -0.01 16.56 17.03
N ILE A 109 0.77 15.79 16.28
CA ILE A 109 1.96 16.28 15.59
C ILE A 109 1.57 17.26 14.47
N ILE A 110 0.56 16.93 13.68
CA ILE A 110 0.03 17.82 12.63
C ILE A 110 -0.35 19.17 13.22
N ASP A 111 -1.14 19.18 14.29
CA ASP A 111 -1.60 20.41 14.94
C ASP A 111 -0.45 21.25 15.52
N ARG A 112 0.52 20.58 16.15
CA ARG A 112 1.70 21.27 16.71
C ARG A 112 2.58 21.91 15.64
N ILE A 113 2.79 21.22 14.50
CA ILE A 113 3.53 21.78 13.39
C ILE A 113 2.77 22.96 12.79
N ALA A 114 1.47 22.82 12.57
CA ALA A 114 0.63 23.90 12.05
C ALA A 114 0.70 25.16 12.92
N LYS A 115 0.62 25.00 14.25
CA LYS A 115 0.72 26.12 15.20
C LYS A 115 2.10 26.76 15.24
N LYS A 116 3.17 25.94 15.15
CA LYS A 116 4.56 26.40 15.32
C LYS A 116 5.16 26.96 14.02
N GLU A 117 4.83 26.35 12.90
CA GLU A 117 5.50 26.58 11.62
C GLU A 117 4.55 27.11 10.53
N GLY A 118 3.23 27.13 10.77
CA GLY A 118 2.23 27.53 9.79
C GLY A 118 2.06 26.54 8.64
N VAL A 119 2.62 25.32 8.76
CA VAL A 119 2.56 24.26 7.74
C VAL A 119 1.63 23.16 8.23
N LYS A 120 0.60 22.83 7.45
CA LYS A 120 -0.31 21.72 7.74
C LYS A 120 0.01 20.51 6.87
N TYR A 121 0.44 19.42 7.49
CA TYR A 121 0.49 18.12 6.83
C TYR A 121 -0.90 17.46 6.85
N PRO A 122 -1.33 16.82 5.76
CA PRO A 122 -2.60 16.09 5.75
C PRO A 122 -2.52 14.80 6.58
N THR A 123 -3.65 14.32 7.04
CA THR A 123 -3.82 12.92 7.43
C THR A 123 -3.85 12.02 6.19
N PRO A 124 -3.68 10.68 6.34
CA PRO A 124 -3.82 9.76 5.21
C PRO A 124 -5.18 9.90 4.49
N GLU A 125 -6.29 10.07 5.23
CA GLU A 125 -7.63 10.26 4.67
C GLU A 125 -7.77 11.58 3.91
N GLU A 126 -7.25 12.68 4.48
CA GLU A 126 -7.25 13.98 3.81
C GLU A 126 -6.46 13.91 2.50
N ALA A 127 -5.29 13.22 2.51
CA ALA A 127 -4.47 13.04 1.33
C ALA A 127 -5.20 12.24 0.24
N LEU A 128 -5.81 11.10 0.59
CA LEU A 128 -6.55 10.26 -0.36
C LEU A 128 -7.80 10.98 -0.91
N THR A 129 -8.55 11.66 -0.05
CA THR A 129 -9.72 12.44 -0.46
C THR A 129 -9.34 13.53 -1.47
N GLN A 130 -8.23 14.25 -1.22
CA GLN A 130 -7.74 15.28 -2.15
C GLN A 130 -7.26 14.65 -3.46
N LEU A 131 -6.50 13.56 -3.42
CA LEU A 131 -6.04 12.88 -4.63
C LEU A 131 -7.20 12.39 -5.50
N LYS A 132 -8.27 11.86 -4.88
CA LYS A 132 -9.48 11.49 -5.59
C LYS A 132 -10.14 12.69 -6.25
N ALA A 133 -10.28 13.81 -5.54
CA ALA A 133 -10.85 15.06 -6.07
C ALA A 133 -10.02 15.60 -7.25
N ASP A 134 -8.70 15.43 -7.20
CA ASP A 134 -7.76 15.82 -8.26
C ASP A 134 -7.72 14.81 -9.44
N GLY A 135 -8.54 13.75 -9.40
CA GLY A 135 -8.71 12.77 -10.46
C GLY A 135 -7.60 11.72 -10.53
N TYR A 136 -6.82 11.51 -9.46
CA TYR A 136 -5.90 10.38 -9.39
C TYR A 136 -6.69 9.08 -9.28
N SER A 137 -6.28 8.07 -10.05
CA SER A 137 -7.00 6.79 -10.15
C SER A 137 -6.26 5.64 -9.51
N ARG A 138 -4.92 5.68 -9.40
CA ARG A 138 -4.12 4.64 -8.74
C ARG A 138 -3.25 5.27 -7.66
N VAL A 139 -3.27 4.68 -6.47
CA VAL A 139 -2.50 5.19 -5.34
C VAL A 139 -1.73 4.07 -4.67
N ALA A 140 -0.44 4.31 -4.46
CA ALA A 140 0.38 3.51 -3.55
C ALA A 140 0.41 4.18 -2.18
N LEU A 141 -0.01 3.46 -1.13
CA LEU A 141 0.16 3.87 0.26
C LEU A 141 1.46 3.25 0.79
N VAL A 142 2.42 4.08 1.15
CA VAL A 142 3.75 3.66 1.64
C VAL A 142 3.90 4.08 3.09
N SER A 143 3.93 3.11 4.01
CA SER A 143 4.16 3.39 5.43
C SER A 143 5.64 3.40 5.76
N LEU A 144 6.09 4.42 6.50
CA LEU A 144 7.42 4.49 7.08
C LEU A 144 7.47 3.92 8.51
N ASP A 145 6.39 3.28 8.97
CA ASP A 145 6.35 2.62 10.26
C ASP A 145 7.21 1.36 10.23
N VAL A 146 8.19 1.27 11.13
CA VAL A 146 9.18 0.18 11.18
C VAL A 146 8.62 -1.07 11.89
N ILE A 147 7.60 -0.89 12.73
CA ILE A 147 6.95 -1.97 13.47
C ILE A 147 5.44 -1.94 13.26
N PRO A 148 4.75 -3.09 13.29
CA PRO A 148 3.31 -3.19 13.10
C PRO A 148 2.54 -2.73 14.34
N GLY A 149 2.67 -1.45 14.70
CA GLY A 149 1.97 -0.81 15.81
C GLY A 149 0.58 -0.28 15.44
N MET A 150 0.03 0.57 16.33
CA MET A 150 -1.28 1.20 16.13
C MET A 150 -1.31 2.09 14.88
N GLU A 151 -0.23 2.81 14.60
CA GLU A 151 -0.09 3.72 13.46
C GLU A 151 -0.13 2.94 12.14
N TYR A 152 0.56 1.82 12.06
CA TYR A 152 0.50 0.93 10.90
C TYR A 152 -0.91 0.32 10.74
N SER A 153 -1.55 -0.07 11.84
CA SER A 153 -2.94 -0.57 11.83
C SER A 153 -3.92 0.51 11.36
N TYR A 154 -3.67 1.77 11.71
CA TYR A 154 -4.44 2.91 11.21
C TYR A 154 -4.29 3.08 9.68
N VAL A 155 -3.07 3.02 9.15
CA VAL A 155 -2.83 3.07 7.71
C VAL A 155 -3.54 1.93 6.97
N LYS A 156 -3.53 0.71 7.53
CA LYS A 156 -4.29 -0.44 6.98
C LYS A 156 -5.80 -0.22 7.02
N ALA A 157 -6.33 0.39 8.07
CA ALA A 157 -7.76 0.73 8.16
C ALA A 157 -8.14 1.74 7.07
N VAL A 158 -7.33 2.79 6.88
CA VAL A 158 -7.50 3.77 5.81
C VAL A 158 -7.45 3.11 4.43
N PHE A 159 -6.49 2.21 4.19
CA PHE A 159 -6.46 1.43 2.95
C PHE A 159 -7.79 0.69 2.71
N ASN A 160 -8.30 -0.02 3.71
CA ASN A 160 -9.56 -0.77 3.57
C ASN A 160 -10.78 0.11 3.34
N GLU A 161 -10.81 1.31 3.90
CA GLU A 161 -11.89 2.28 3.72
C GLU A 161 -11.89 2.90 2.32
N TYR A 162 -10.69 3.19 1.79
CA TYR A 162 -10.54 3.93 0.54
C TYR A 162 -10.29 3.07 -0.69
N LYS A 163 -9.91 1.80 -0.56
CA LYS A 163 -9.49 0.95 -1.67
C LYS A 163 -10.49 0.88 -2.83
N GLU A 164 -11.79 0.92 -2.55
CA GLU A 164 -12.84 0.87 -3.58
C GLU A 164 -13.03 2.20 -4.32
N GLN A 165 -12.41 3.27 -3.86
CA GLN A 165 -12.48 4.59 -4.47
C GLN A 165 -11.41 4.82 -5.54
N PHE A 166 -10.44 3.92 -5.64
CA PHE A 166 -9.37 3.93 -6.62
C PHE A 166 -9.40 2.66 -7.49
N LYS A 167 -8.58 2.65 -8.58
CA LYS A 167 -8.50 1.58 -9.57
C LYS A 167 -7.79 0.35 -9.08
#